data_f549f93b7f20d989315c44f3df495038
#
_entry.id   f549f93b7f20d989315c44f3df495038
#
_cell.length_a   1.000
_cell.length_b   1.000
_cell.length_c   1.000
_cell.angle_alpha   90.00
_cell.angle_beta   90.00
_cell.angle_gamma   90.00
#
_symmetry.space_group_name_H-M   'P 1'
#
loop_
_entity.id
_entity.type
_entity.pdbx_description
1 polymer ?
#
loop_
_entity_poly.entity_id
_entity_poly.type
_entity_poly.pdbx_seq_one_letter_code
_entity_poly.pdbx_strand_id
1 'polypeptide(L)'
;MERLDSYARFFASRRSYEAGVGRLLDDDDLTAEEHRRYEALREELLELRQVALGQTPDSEPGSDQPESFWHFPDGHPIVLLCGELPEEERPASAHPRSFTYGELYSYADVDALIELYGHIRAQNPTSQVSFRTAANMRTEDSSQHLVLLGGVAWNNKVGRLAARLGLPVFQMLGPEGESDVFMSREGGERRLFEPVMTADGDELVEDVGLLVRATNPDNRGRTVTICNGVWSAGVFASVRVLTHAALRVENEEYLRSRFSDLANFGVLFRVNVNDGIVATPDLRIDKNRLYEWPE
;
A
#
# COMPACT_ATOMS: atom_id res chain seq x y z
N MET A 1 -23.97 1.00 17.08
CA MET A 1 -24.47 0.00 18.07
C MET A 1 -25.74 -0.68 17.55
N GLU A 2 -26.83 0.02 17.26
CA GLU A 2 -28.11 -0.55 16.81
C GLU A 2 -28.04 -1.55 15.63
N ARG A 3 -27.17 -1.32 14.64
CA ARG A 3 -27.06 -2.23 13.48
C ARG A 3 -26.46 -3.58 13.84
N LEU A 4 -25.41 -3.63 14.65
CA LEU A 4 -24.79 -4.92 15.05
C LEU A 4 -25.75 -5.73 15.92
N ASP A 5 -26.49 -5.08 16.79
CA ASP A 5 -27.51 -5.65 17.61
C ASP A 5 -28.63 -6.28 16.75
N SER A 6 -29.10 -5.56 15.73
CA SER A 6 -30.09 -6.05 14.77
C SER A 6 -29.58 -7.26 13.98
N TYR A 7 -28.31 -7.28 13.56
CA TYR A 7 -27.69 -8.43 12.88
C TYR A 7 -27.59 -9.64 13.81
N ALA A 8 -27.09 -9.49 15.02
CA ALA A 8 -26.98 -10.56 15.98
C ALA A 8 -28.35 -11.19 16.23
N ARG A 9 -29.40 -10.36 16.44
CA ARG A 9 -30.77 -10.82 16.66
C ARG A 9 -31.35 -11.56 15.47
N PHE A 10 -31.13 -11.04 14.25
CA PHE A 10 -31.60 -11.66 13.02
C PHE A 10 -31.02 -13.05 12.82
N PHE A 11 -29.71 -13.21 12.99
CA PHE A 11 -29.03 -14.50 12.77
C PHE A 11 -29.13 -15.48 13.94
N ALA A 12 -29.54 -15.03 15.12
CA ALA A 12 -29.77 -15.90 16.26
C ALA A 12 -30.98 -16.84 16.07
N SER A 13 -31.95 -16.45 15.26
CA SER A 13 -33.17 -17.22 15.03
C SER A 13 -33.34 -17.64 13.57
N ARG A 14 -33.52 -18.94 13.33
CA ARG A 14 -33.88 -19.45 11.99
C ARG A 14 -35.22 -18.92 11.51
N ARG A 15 -36.17 -18.66 12.42
CA ARG A 15 -37.46 -18.06 12.12
C ARG A 15 -37.38 -16.71 11.43
N SER A 16 -36.24 -16.00 11.59
CA SER A 16 -35.98 -14.72 10.93
C SER A 16 -35.83 -14.84 9.40
N TYR A 17 -35.46 -16.03 8.86
CA TYR A 17 -35.15 -16.18 7.43
C TYR A 17 -35.76 -17.44 6.76
N GLU A 18 -36.30 -18.42 7.51
CA GLU A 18 -36.87 -19.67 6.93
C GLU A 18 -38.13 -19.44 6.13
N ALA A 19 -38.88 -18.37 6.33
CA ALA A 19 -40.11 -18.04 5.64
C ALA A 19 -39.93 -17.32 4.28
N GLY A 20 -38.70 -17.20 3.78
CA GLY A 20 -38.39 -16.56 2.48
C GLY A 20 -38.44 -15.03 2.47
N VAL A 21 -38.98 -14.40 3.51
CA VAL A 21 -38.92 -12.93 3.72
C VAL A 21 -38.25 -12.69 5.04
N GLY A 22 -37.08 -12.04 4.99
CA GLY A 22 -36.34 -11.70 6.21
C GLY A 22 -37.18 -10.85 7.16
N ARG A 23 -37.35 -11.32 8.40
CA ARG A 23 -38.07 -10.59 9.47
C ARG A 23 -37.22 -10.52 10.71
N LEU A 24 -36.95 -9.33 11.21
CA LEU A 24 -36.33 -9.14 12.50
C LEU A 24 -37.41 -9.41 13.59
N LEU A 25 -37.08 -10.36 14.49
CA LEU A 25 -37.94 -10.67 15.64
C LEU A 25 -37.68 -9.66 16.77
N ASP A 26 -38.71 -9.33 17.55
CA ASP A 26 -38.52 -8.55 18.74
C ASP A 26 -37.86 -9.38 19.86
N ASP A 27 -37.25 -8.72 20.82
CA ASP A 27 -36.49 -9.39 21.89
C ASP A 27 -37.38 -10.34 22.71
N ASP A 28 -38.63 -9.92 22.96
CA ASP A 28 -39.64 -10.69 23.69
C ASP A 28 -40.14 -11.94 22.88
N ASP A 29 -39.88 -11.98 21.58
CA ASP A 29 -40.28 -13.09 20.70
C ASP A 29 -39.22 -14.19 20.61
N LEU A 30 -38.00 -13.96 21.13
CA LEU A 30 -36.92 -14.94 21.15
C LEU A 30 -37.15 -16.02 22.21
N THR A 31 -36.92 -17.27 21.84
CA THR A 31 -36.86 -18.37 22.82
C THR A 31 -35.59 -18.24 23.68
N ALA A 32 -35.54 -18.89 24.81
CA ALA A 32 -34.38 -18.89 25.70
C ALA A 32 -33.09 -19.42 25.01
N GLU A 33 -33.20 -20.30 24.01
CA GLU A 33 -32.07 -20.78 23.22
C GLU A 33 -31.61 -19.75 22.19
N GLU A 34 -32.57 -19.11 21.50
CA GLU A 34 -32.30 -18.04 20.56
C GLU A 34 -31.70 -16.81 21.23
N HIS A 35 -32.14 -16.50 22.45
CA HIS A 35 -31.58 -15.42 23.27
C HIS A 35 -30.12 -15.68 23.63
N ARG A 36 -29.75 -16.92 24.03
CA ARG A 36 -28.33 -17.28 24.27
C ARG A 36 -27.48 -17.17 23.01
N ARG A 37 -28.02 -17.56 21.83
CA ARG A 37 -27.31 -17.40 20.56
C ARG A 37 -27.15 -15.94 20.18
N TYR A 38 -28.16 -15.13 20.42
CA TYR A 38 -28.10 -13.69 20.19
C TYR A 38 -27.02 -13.04 21.03
N GLU A 39 -26.95 -13.32 22.33
CA GLU A 39 -25.92 -12.76 23.20
C GLU A 39 -24.52 -13.19 22.74
N ALA A 40 -24.30 -14.46 22.42
CA ALA A 40 -23.02 -14.96 21.92
C ALA A 40 -22.60 -14.29 20.59
N LEU A 41 -23.51 -14.19 19.61
CA LEU A 41 -23.23 -13.51 18.34
C LEU A 41 -22.98 -12.01 18.51
N ARG A 42 -23.71 -11.39 19.43
CA ARG A 42 -23.54 -9.96 19.73
C ARG A 42 -22.15 -9.70 20.34
N GLU A 43 -21.71 -10.54 21.24
CA GLU A 43 -20.38 -10.47 21.87
C GLU A 43 -19.28 -10.67 20.82
N GLU A 44 -19.37 -11.70 20.00
CA GLU A 44 -18.44 -11.97 18.88
C GLU A 44 -18.37 -10.80 17.88
N LEU A 45 -19.52 -10.25 17.47
CA LEU A 45 -19.57 -9.11 16.56
C LEU A 45 -18.99 -7.83 17.17
N LEU A 46 -19.12 -7.65 18.50
CA LEU A 46 -18.51 -6.54 19.21
C LEU A 46 -16.99 -6.69 19.29
N GLU A 47 -16.49 -7.91 19.56
CA GLU A 47 -15.06 -8.20 19.55
C GLU A 47 -14.46 -7.99 18.17
N LEU A 48 -15.07 -8.56 17.13
CA LEU A 48 -14.63 -8.36 15.74
C LEU A 48 -14.63 -6.88 15.33
N ARG A 49 -15.62 -6.12 15.78
CA ARG A 49 -15.65 -4.68 15.56
C ARG A 49 -14.53 -3.96 16.29
N GLN A 50 -14.23 -4.35 17.54
CA GLN A 50 -13.13 -3.74 18.31
C GLN A 50 -11.80 -4.01 17.61
N VAL A 51 -11.57 -5.26 17.18
CA VAL A 51 -10.40 -5.64 16.36
C VAL A 51 -10.32 -4.83 15.07
N ALA A 52 -11.44 -4.72 14.34
CA ALA A 52 -11.51 -3.94 13.09
C ALA A 52 -11.28 -2.44 13.29
N LEU A 53 -11.58 -1.91 14.47
CA LEU A 53 -11.33 -0.51 14.85
C LEU A 53 -9.96 -0.31 15.52
N GLY A 54 -9.12 -1.37 15.60
CA GLY A 54 -7.86 -1.33 16.32
C GLY A 54 -8.02 -1.22 17.84
N GLN A 55 -9.23 -1.49 18.37
CA GLN A 55 -9.54 -1.51 19.79
C GLN A 55 -9.58 -2.96 20.24
N THR A 56 -8.43 -3.55 20.57
CA THR A 56 -8.42 -4.84 21.28
C THR A 56 -8.84 -4.61 22.76
N PRO A 57 -9.62 -5.53 23.37
CA PRO A 57 -10.14 -5.35 24.74
C PRO A 57 -9.06 -5.23 25.83
N ASP A 58 -7.82 -5.63 25.52
CA ASP A 58 -6.67 -5.61 26.43
C ASP A 58 -5.61 -4.56 26.06
N SER A 59 -5.89 -3.65 25.13
CA SER A 59 -5.00 -2.52 24.89
C SER A 59 -5.28 -1.47 25.96
N GLU A 60 -4.59 -1.55 27.09
CA GLU A 60 -4.40 -0.39 27.96
C GLU A 60 -3.87 0.78 27.09
N PRO A 61 -4.26 2.04 27.37
CA PRO A 61 -3.64 3.20 26.71
C PRO A 61 -2.17 3.25 27.17
N GLY A 62 -1.29 2.58 26.41
CA GLY A 62 0.10 2.36 26.74
C GLY A 62 0.66 1.07 26.15
N SER A 63 -0.05 0.35 25.26
CA SER A 63 0.57 -0.78 24.56
C SER A 63 1.70 -0.26 23.67
N ASP A 64 2.92 -0.64 24.01
CA ASP A 64 4.20 -0.44 23.31
C ASP A 64 4.23 -1.13 21.91
N GLN A 65 3.10 -1.25 21.21
CA GLN A 65 3.15 -1.66 19.81
C GLN A 65 3.70 -0.49 19.01
N PRO A 66 4.80 -0.71 18.29
CA PRO A 66 5.37 0.35 17.48
C PRO A 66 4.32 0.81 16.45
N GLU A 67 4.13 2.13 16.37
CA GLU A 67 3.22 2.73 15.39
C GLU A 67 3.50 2.20 13.99
N SER A 68 2.45 1.90 13.22
CA SER A 68 2.59 1.43 11.85
C SER A 68 3.46 2.38 11.02
N PHE A 69 4.27 1.82 10.13
CA PHE A 69 5.07 2.60 9.19
C PHE A 69 4.25 3.66 8.42
N TRP A 70 2.99 3.35 8.12
CA TRP A 70 2.07 4.23 7.39
C TRP A 70 1.25 5.16 8.31
N HIS A 71 1.53 5.19 9.59
CA HIS A 71 0.95 6.19 10.50
C HIS A 71 1.77 7.48 10.46
N PHE A 72 1.09 8.62 10.28
CA PHE A 72 1.66 9.96 10.28
C PHE A 72 1.06 10.74 11.46
N PRO A 73 1.74 10.76 12.61
CA PRO A 73 1.16 11.21 13.89
C PRO A 73 0.87 12.71 13.95
N ASP A 74 1.41 13.48 13.03
CA ASP A 74 1.28 14.94 12.99
C ASP A 74 -0.08 15.42 12.41
N GLY A 75 -0.90 14.51 11.88
CA GLY A 75 -2.23 14.80 11.35
C GLY A 75 -2.26 15.66 10.07
N HIS A 76 -1.09 15.90 9.46
CA HIS A 76 -1.00 16.69 8.24
C HIS A 76 -1.47 15.92 6.99
N PRO A 77 -1.78 16.65 5.88
CA PRO A 77 -2.21 16.01 4.64
C PRO A 77 -1.15 15.06 4.07
N ILE A 78 -1.64 13.97 3.49
CA ILE A 78 -0.85 12.94 2.81
C ILE A 78 -1.31 12.89 1.36
N VAL A 79 -0.37 13.03 0.43
CA VAL A 79 -0.66 13.06 -1.00
C VAL A 79 0.07 11.90 -1.69
N LEU A 80 -0.71 11.01 -2.32
CA LEU A 80 -0.19 9.95 -3.16
C LEU A 80 -0.08 10.47 -4.60
N LEU A 81 1.11 10.37 -5.19
CA LEU A 81 1.39 10.76 -6.57
C LEU A 81 1.66 9.51 -7.38
N CYS A 82 0.72 9.13 -8.23
CA CYS A 82 0.81 7.94 -9.06
C CYS A 82 1.32 8.28 -10.46
N GLY A 83 1.93 7.30 -11.12
CA GLY A 83 2.25 7.36 -12.55
C GLY A 83 0.99 7.54 -13.38
N GLU A 84 1.18 8.01 -14.61
CA GLU A 84 0.11 8.18 -15.58
C GLU A 84 0.45 7.39 -16.84
N LEU A 85 -0.54 6.63 -17.35
CA LEU A 85 -0.37 5.90 -18.59
C LEU A 85 -0.08 6.87 -19.74
N PRO A 86 0.85 6.53 -20.65
CA PRO A 86 1.03 7.25 -21.90
C PRO A 86 -0.31 7.36 -22.65
N GLU A 87 -0.50 8.43 -23.43
CA GLU A 87 -1.79 8.71 -24.08
C GLU A 87 -2.20 7.56 -25.01
N GLU A 88 -1.23 6.95 -25.70
CA GLU A 88 -1.39 5.82 -26.62
C GLU A 88 -1.83 4.51 -25.93
N GLU A 89 -1.55 4.35 -24.64
CA GLU A 89 -1.91 3.17 -23.86
C GLU A 89 -3.23 3.35 -23.08
N ARG A 90 -3.78 4.57 -23.06
CA ARG A 90 -5.01 4.87 -22.34
C ARG A 90 -6.23 4.27 -23.03
N PRO A 91 -7.12 3.58 -22.28
CA PRO A 91 -8.39 3.13 -22.81
C PRO A 91 -9.28 4.34 -23.17
N ALA A 92 -10.24 4.15 -24.07
CA ALA A 92 -11.18 5.20 -24.48
C ALA A 92 -11.95 5.81 -23.28
N SER A 93 -12.16 5.03 -22.21
CA SER A 93 -12.80 5.49 -20.97
C SER A 93 -11.93 6.44 -20.13
N ALA A 94 -10.64 6.57 -20.41
CA ALA A 94 -9.78 7.59 -19.80
C ALA A 94 -9.95 8.98 -20.41
N HIS A 95 -10.64 9.08 -21.57
CA HIS A 95 -10.82 10.34 -22.24
C HIS A 95 -12.02 11.12 -21.67
N PRO A 96 -11.87 12.40 -21.26
CA PRO A 96 -12.94 13.17 -20.59
C PRO A 96 -14.25 13.32 -21.39
N ARG A 97 -14.22 13.10 -22.70
CA ARG A 97 -15.41 13.11 -23.57
C ARG A 97 -16.11 11.74 -23.69
N SER A 98 -15.56 10.69 -23.06
CA SER A 98 -16.20 9.37 -23.05
C SER A 98 -17.41 9.38 -22.12
N PHE A 99 -18.50 8.72 -22.53
CA PHE A 99 -19.67 8.51 -21.65
C PHE A 99 -19.36 7.62 -20.44
N THR A 100 -18.29 6.81 -20.53
CA THR A 100 -17.80 5.93 -19.48
C THR A 100 -16.55 6.50 -18.81
N TYR A 101 -16.34 7.81 -18.89
CA TYR A 101 -15.16 8.45 -18.34
C TYR A 101 -14.97 8.13 -16.85
N GLY A 102 -13.74 7.74 -16.52
CA GLY A 102 -13.27 7.59 -15.15
C GLY A 102 -11.80 8.02 -15.07
N GLU A 103 -11.51 8.94 -14.16
CA GLU A 103 -10.15 9.49 -14.03
C GLU A 103 -9.10 8.38 -13.76
N LEU A 104 -9.47 7.35 -12.98
CA LEU A 104 -8.58 6.23 -12.64
C LEU A 104 -8.11 5.43 -13.86
N TYR A 105 -8.81 5.48 -14.99
CA TYR A 105 -8.37 4.82 -16.23
C TYR A 105 -7.11 5.45 -16.86
N SER A 106 -6.72 6.63 -16.40
CA SER A 106 -5.46 7.27 -16.81
C SER A 106 -4.28 6.96 -15.88
N TYR A 107 -4.54 6.33 -14.74
CA TYR A 107 -3.49 6.03 -13.77
C TYR A 107 -2.76 4.73 -14.14
N ALA A 108 -1.45 4.73 -13.94
CA ALA A 108 -0.67 3.51 -13.87
C ALA A 108 -0.75 2.91 -12.46
N ASP A 109 -0.38 1.64 -12.32
CA ASP A 109 -0.24 0.97 -11.01
C ASP A 109 -1.47 1.11 -10.08
N VAL A 110 -2.67 1.00 -10.64
CA VAL A 110 -3.95 1.22 -9.93
C VAL A 110 -4.11 0.26 -8.76
N ASP A 111 -3.66 -0.99 -8.89
CA ASP A 111 -3.74 -2.00 -7.82
C ASP A 111 -2.90 -1.55 -6.60
N ALA A 112 -1.68 -1.08 -6.85
CA ALA A 112 -0.81 -0.52 -5.82
C ALA A 112 -1.43 0.73 -5.18
N LEU A 113 -2.01 1.61 -5.98
CA LEU A 113 -2.66 2.83 -5.51
C LEU A 113 -3.84 2.52 -4.59
N ILE A 114 -4.75 1.61 -4.99
CA ILE A 114 -5.95 1.28 -4.23
C ILE A 114 -5.58 0.64 -2.89
N GLU A 115 -4.66 -0.35 -2.90
CA GLU A 115 -4.21 -1.01 -1.68
C GLU A 115 -3.57 -0.01 -0.71
N LEU A 116 -2.63 0.81 -1.21
CA LEU A 116 -1.92 1.77 -0.37
C LEU A 116 -2.83 2.89 0.14
N TYR A 117 -3.70 3.44 -0.72
CA TYR A 117 -4.65 4.48 -0.32
C TYR A 117 -5.59 3.98 0.78
N GLY A 118 -6.15 2.77 0.62
CA GLY A 118 -7.01 2.16 1.64
C GLY A 118 -6.27 1.97 2.96
N HIS A 119 -5.03 1.45 2.90
CA HIS A 119 -4.21 1.22 4.09
C HIS A 119 -3.85 2.52 4.81
N ILE A 120 -3.33 3.53 4.10
CA ILE A 120 -2.99 4.84 4.69
C ILE A 120 -4.23 5.51 5.30
N ARG A 121 -5.38 5.45 4.62
CA ARG A 121 -6.65 5.99 5.16
C ARG A 121 -7.06 5.34 6.48
N ALA A 122 -6.89 4.01 6.58
CA ALA A 122 -7.20 3.28 7.80
C ALA A 122 -6.27 3.65 8.97
N GLN A 123 -4.99 3.87 8.69
CA GLN A 123 -3.98 4.24 9.69
C GLN A 123 -4.05 5.73 10.11
N ASN A 124 -4.66 6.59 9.29
CA ASN A 124 -4.70 8.04 9.50
C ASN A 124 -6.14 8.57 9.38
N PRO A 125 -7.07 8.17 10.25
CA PRO A 125 -8.50 8.48 10.10
C PRO A 125 -8.82 9.99 10.20
N THR A 126 -7.95 10.77 10.83
CA THR A 126 -8.12 12.22 11.02
C THR A 126 -7.37 13.06 9.98
N SER A 127 -6.42 12.47 9.24
CA SER A 127 -5.64 13.18 8.22
C SER A 127 -6.39 13.23 6.89
N GLN A 128 -6.18 14.30 6.14
CA GLN A 128 -6.62 14.38 4.77
C GLN A 128 -5.70 13.55 3.88
N VAL A 129 -6.19 12.44 3.33
CA VAL A 129 -5.47 11.61 2.36
C VAL A 129 -6.08 11.81 0.99
N SER A 130 -5.25 12.17 0.01
CA SER A 130 -5.65 12.37 -1.37
C SER A 130 -4.67 11.71 -2.33
N PHE A 131 -5.12 11.42 -3.54
CA PHE A 131 -4.25 10.93 -4.61
C PHE A 131 -4.50 11.71 -5.89
N ARG A 132 -3.49 11.72 -6.76
CA ARG A 132 -3.56 12.31 -8.11
C ARG A 132 -2.43 11.78 -8.98
N THR A 133 -2.51 12.01 -10.29
CA THR A 133 -1.38 11.73 -11.16
C THR A 133 -0.23 12.71 -10.89
N ALA A 134 1.00 12.28 -11.18
CA ALA A 134 2.19 13.13 -11.04
C ALA A 134 2.11 14.41 -11.88
N ALA A 135 1.41 14.36 -13.03
CA ALA A 135 1.17 15.53 -13.89
C ALA A 135 0.25 16.56 -13.21
N ASN A 136 -0.72 16.11 -12.43
CA ASN A 136 -1.70 16.95 -11.73
C ASN A 136 -1.28 17.36 -10.31
N MET A 137 0.00 17.15 -9.95
CA MET A 137 0.55 17.59 -8.67
C MET A 137 0.42 19.11 -8.54
N ARG A 138 -0.15 19.56 -7.43
CA ARG A 138 -0.33 20.97 -7.11
C ARG A 138 0.90 21.53 -6.39
N THR A 139 1.08 22.85 -6.43
CA THR A 139 2.22 23.51 -5.75
C THR A 139 2.23 23.25 -4.25
N GLU A 140 1.05 23.31 -3.62
CA GLU A 140 0.88 23.05 -2.18
C GLU A 140 1.19 21.61 -1.76
N ASP A 141 1.06 20.65 -2.67
CA ASP A 141 1.35 19.25 -2.36
C ASP A 141 2.82 19.03 -2.04
N SER A 142 3.73 19.83 -2.64
CA SER A 142 5.18 19.65 -2.47
C SER A 142 5.66 19.72 -1.02
N SER A 143 4.92 20.44 -0.18
CA SER A 143 5.26 20.63 1.24
C SER A 143 4.54 19.66 2.19
N GLN A 144 3.75 18.69 1.68
CA GLN A 144 3.03 17.71 2.46
C GLN A 144 3.82 16.40 2.61
N HIS A 145 3.24 15.41 3.31
CA HIS A 145 3.73 14.04 3.19
C HIS A 145 3.43 13.55 1.79
N LEU A 146 4.49 13.15 1.08
CA LEU A 146 4.38 12.65 -0.29
C LEU A 146 4.62 11.15 -0.33
N VAL A 147 3.76 10.44 -1.06
CA VAL A 147 3.97 9.03 -1.39
C VAL A 147 3.92 8.89 -2.90
N LEU A 148 5.04 8.53 -3.52
CA LEU A 148 5.17 8.38 -4.96
C LEU A 148 5.07 6.92 -5.33
N LEU A 149 4.21 6.63 -6.31
CA LEU A 149 3.99 5.30 -6.87
C LEU A 149 4.42 5.27 -8.34
N GLY A 150 5.11 4.21 -8.72
CA GLY A 150 5.50 3.95 -10.10
C GLY A 150 6.94 4.29 -10.43
N GLY A 151 7.38 3.83 -11.61
CA GLY A 151 8.69 4.04 -12.16
C GLY A 151 8.88 5.42 -12.79
N VAL A 152 10.13 5.75 -13.11
CA VAL A 152 10.52 7.07 -13.66
C VAL A 152 9.94 7.34 -15.05
N ALA A 153 9.60 6.29 -15.82
CA ALA A 153 8.99 6.40 -17.14
C ALA A 153 7.61 7.08 -17.08
N TRP A 154 6.77 6.67 -16.14
CA TRP A 154 5.39 7.14 -16.02
C TRP A 154 5.15 8.09 -14.84
N ASN A 155 6.13 8.22 -13.94
CA ASN A 155 6.10 9.18 -12.83
C ASN A 155 7.38 10.02 -12.80
N ASN A 156 7.39 11.12 -13.54
CA ASN A 156 8.55 12.01 -13.63
C ASN A 156 8.95 12.68 -12.30
N LYS A 157 8.08 12.63 -11.26
CA LYS A 157 8.41 13.16 -9.94
C LYS A 157 9.37 12.24 -9.19
N VAL A 158 9.30 10.92 -9.44
CA VAL A 158 10.19 9.94 -8.81
C VAL A 158 11.64 10.26 -9.14
N GLY A 159 12.01 10.37 -10.43
CA GLY A 159 13.38 10.67 -10.83
C GLY A 159 13.88 12.02 -10.32
N ARG A 160 13.03 13.05 -10.35
CA ARG A 160 13.40 14.39 -9.82
C ARG A 160 13.63 14.39 -8.32
N LEU A 161 12.79 13.72 -7.55
CA LEU A 161 12.95 13.64 -6.10
C LEU A 161 14.11 12.74 -5.73
N ALA A 162 14.29 11.59 -6.39
CA ALA A 162 15.45 10.72 -6.17
C ALA A 162 16.78 11.47 -6.37
N ALA A 163 16.88 12.28 -7.42
CA ALA A 163 18.07 13.12 -7.68
C ALA A 163 18.27 14.19 -6.60
N ARG A 164 17.20 14.89 -6.16
CA ARG A 164 17.27 15.90 -5.08
C ARG A 164 17.64 15.30 -3.72
N LEU A 165 17.21 14.06 -3.47
CA LEU A 165 17.51 13.32 -2.24
C LEU A 165 18.92 12.71 -2.27
N GLY A 166 19.58 12.69 -3.44
CA GLY A 166 20.89 12.09 -3.60
C GLY A 166 20.90 10.58 -3.33
N LEU A 167 19.83 9.87 -3.74
CA LEU A 167 19.71 8.45 -3.49
C LEU A 167 20.88 7.67 -4.13
N PRO A 168 21.43 6.64 -3.46
CA PRO A 168 22.53 5.84 -4.00
C PRO A 168 22.06 4.88 -5.10
N VAL A 169 20.75 4.63 -5.20
CA VAL A 169 20.10 3.79 -6.20
C VAL A 169 19.13 4.61 -7.01
N PHE A 170 19.13 4.43 -8.31
CA PHE A 170 18.19 5.11 -9.21
C PHE A 170 17.80 4.18 -10.37
N GLN A 171 16.59 4.36 -10.87
CA GLN A 171 16.09 3.67 -12.05
C GLN A 171 16.61 4.35 -13.30
N MET A 172 17.11 3.55 -14.23
CA MET A 172 17.50 3.98 -15.58
C MET A 172 16.51 3.39 -16.57
N LEU A 173 16.09 4.22 -17.51
CA LEU A 173 15.32 3.76 -18.68
C LEU A 173 16.24 2.96 -19.58
N GLY A 174 15.81 1.77 -19.96
CA GLY A 174 16.46 0.99 -21.00
C GLY A 174 16.33 1.66 -22.38
N PRO A 175 17.23 1.35 -23.34
CA PRO A 175 17.01 1.68 -24.72
C PRO A 175 15.69 1.09 -25.24
N GLU A 176 15.18 1.63 -26.36
CA GLU A 176 13.96 1.12 -26.96
C GLU A 176 14.04 -0.40 -27.21
N GLY A 177 13.15 -1.15 -26.60
CA GLY A 177 13.10 -2.62 -26.64
C GLY A 177 13.90 -3.34 -25.54
N GLU A 178 14.56 -2.62 -24.64
CA GLU A 178 15.21 -3.17 -23.47
C GLU A 178 14.45 -2.76 -22.19
N SER A 179 14.52 -3.62 -21.15
CA SER A 179 13.91 -3.31 -19.86
C SER A 179 14.63 -2.18 -19.13
N ASP A 180 13.87 -1.40 -18.38
CA ASP A 180 14.43 -0.52 -17.37
C ASP A 180 15.22 -1.33 -16.34
N VAL A 181 16.15 -0.67 -15.64
CA VAL A 181 16.97 -1.30 -14.61
C VAL A 181 17.16 -0.37 -13.42
N PHE A 182 17.36 -0.91 -12.24
CA PHE A 182 17.93 -0.14 -11.14
C PHE A 182 19.46 -0.21 -11.19
N MET A 183 20.09 0.91 -10.87
CA MET A 183 21.54 1.00 -10.78
C MET A 183 21.95 1.62 -9.45
N SER A 184 22.92 0.98 -8.76
CA SER A 184 23.64 1.59 -7.64
C SER A 184 25.02 2.08 -8.08
N ARG A 185 25.53 3.10 -7.37
CA ARG A 185 26.89 3.58 -7.47
C ARG A 185 27.54 3.50 -6.10
N GLU A 186 28.40 2.54 -5.92
CA GLU A 186 29.12 2.32 -4.69
C GLU A 186 30.61 2.19 -4.99
N GLY A 187 31.45 2.94 -4.26
CA GLY A 187 32.92 2.88 -4.45
C GLY A 187 33.41 3.20 -5.86
N GLY A 188 32.61 3.79 -6.73
CA GLY A 188 32.92 4.05 -8.15
C GLY A 188 32.53 2.90 -9.09
N GLU A 189 32.08 1.79 -8.57
CA GLU A 189 31.54 0.66 -9.35
C GLU A 189 30.04 0.85 -9.61
N ARG A 190 29.58 0.36 -10.77
CA ARG A 190 28.16 0.34 -11.15
C ARG A 190 27.66 -1.07 -10.97
N ARG A 191 26.59 -1.26 -10.20
CA ARG A 191 25.88 -2.52 -10.07
C ARG A 191 24.48 -2.33 -10.64
N LEU A 192 24.11 -3.21 -11.59
CA LEU A 192 22.78 -3.23 -12.20
C LEU A 192 21.92 -4.30 -11.52
N PHE A 193 20.64 -3.99 -11.41
CA PHE A 193 19.60 -4.89 -10.89
C PHE A 193 18.49 -4.94 -11.92
N GLU A 194 18.38 -6.08 -12.56
CA GLU A 194 17.52 -6.30 -13.73
C GLU A 194 16.38 -7.24 -13.37
N PRO A 195 15.19 -7.08 -13.99
CA PRO A 195 14.13 -8.08 -13.92
C PRO A 195 14.54 -9.35 -14.66
N VAL A 196 13.89 -10.46 -14.34
CA VAL A 196 14.12 -11.75 -15.00
C VAL A 196 12.86 -12.15 -15.73
N MET A 197 13.00 -12.42 -17.03
CA MET A 197 11.95 -12.95 -17.89
C MET A 197 12.15 -14.46 -18.10
N THR A 198 11.11 -15.17 -18.54
CA THR A 198 11.23 -16.53 -19.05
C THR A 198 12.22 -16.60 -20.22
N ALA A 199 12.69 -17.78 -20.56
CA ALA A 199 13.71 -17.97 -21.62
C ALA A 199 13.24 -17.54 -23.02
N ASP A 200 11.94 -17.54 -23.28
CA ASP A 200 11.28 -17.02 -24.49
C ASP A 200 11.01 -15.51 -24.42
N GLY A 201 11.18 -14.91 -23.25
CA GLY A 201 10.97 -13.46 -23.04
C GLY A 201 9.51 -13.05 -22.89
N ASP A 202 8.58 -13.98 -22.82
CA ASP A 202 7.14 -13.70 -22.85
C ASP A 202 6.55 -13.43 -21.46
N GLU A 203 7.17 -13.94 -20.38
CA GLU A 203 6.63 -13.81 -19.02
C GLU A 203 7.67 -13.25 -18.05
N LEU A 204 7.21 -12.38 -17.15
CA LEU A 204 8.00 -11.86 -16.04
C LEU A 204 8.05 -12.90 -14.91
N VAL A 205 9.26 -13.32 -14.55
CA VAL A 205 9.51 -14.30 -13.46
C VAL A 205 9.97 -13.63 -12.18
N GLU A 206 10.79 -12.58 -12.32
CA GLU A 206 11.30 -11.79 -11.20
C GLU A 206 11.34 -10.30 -11.59
N ASP A 207 10.78 -9.45 -10.77
CA ASP A 207 10.91 -8.00 -10.86
C ASP A 207 11.83 -7.47 -9.75
N VAL A 208 12.14 -6.19 -9.82
CA VAL A 208 12.89 -5.47 -8.80
C VAL A 208 12.03 -4.35 -8.24
N GLY A 209 11.80 -4.38 -6.93
CA GLY A 209 11.07 -3.37 -6.19
C GLY A 209 11.98 -2.48 -5.34
N LEU A 210 11.58 -1.25 -5.15
CA LEU A 210 12.31 -0.25 -4.36
C LEU A 210 11.35 0.43 -3.40
N LEU A 211 11.67 0.39 -2.10
CA LEU A 211 11.00 1.19 -1.07
C LEU A 211 12.01 2.16 -0.46
N VAL A 212 11.69 3.45 -0.50
CA VAL A 212 12.50 4.52 0.12
C VAL A 212 11.61 5.37 0.98
N ARG A 213 12.08 5.77 2.15
CA ARG A 213 11.56 6.93 2.88
C ARG A 213 12.70 7.91 3.14
N ALA A 214 12.41 9.18 2.96
CA ALA A 214 13.35 10.25 3.21
C ALA A 214 12.63 11.50 3.73
N THR A 215 13.37 12.39 4.37
CA THR A 215 12.89 13.73 4.74
C THR A 215 12.48 14.49 3.48
N ASN A 216 11.30 15.13 3.50
CA ASN A 216 10.85 15.92 2.36
C ASN A 216 11.75 17.16 2.15
N PRO A 217 12.40 17.30 0.98
CA PRO A 217 13.33 18.42 0.74
C PRO A 217 12.66 19.81 0.69
N ASP A 218 11.33 19.86 0.49
CA ASP A 218 10.55 21.09 0.48
C ASP A 218 9.93 21.43 1.85
N ASN A 219 9.89 20.45 2.78
CA ASN A 219 9.42 20.63 4.15
C ASN A 219 10.02 19.57 5.08
N ARG A 220 11.05 19.94 5.82
CA ARG A 220 11.79 19.02 6.71
C ARG A 220 10.95 18.40 7.83
N GLY A 221 9.77 18.94 8.13
CA GLY A 221 8.83 18.34 9.06
C GLY A 221 7.99 17.24 8.46
N ARG A 222 8.21 16.86 7.21
CA ARG A 222 7.43 15.87 6.45
C ARG A 222 8.34 14.85 5.78
N THR A 223 7.73 13.79 5.25
CA THR A 223 8.45 12.70 4.58
C THR A 223 8.06 12.58 3.12
N VAL A 224 8.97 12.04 2.32
CA VAL A 224 8.72 11.51 0.99
C VAL A 224 8.93 10.01 1.08
N THR A 225 7.94 9.22 0.65
CA THR A 225 8.07 7.78 0.46
C THR A 225 7.98 7.47 -1.03
N ILE A 226 8.87 6.61 -1.54
CA ILE A 226 8.89 6.17 -2.94
C ILE A 226 8.66 4.67 -2.95
N CYS A 227 7.58 4.24 -3.61
CA CYS A 227 7.28 2.86 -3.92
C CYS A 227 7.45 2.69 -5.44
N ASN A 228 8.54 2.09 -5.86
CA ASN A 228 8.93 1.98 -7.26
C ASN A 228 9.21 0.52 -7.65
N GLY A 229 9.16 0.21 -8.92
CA GLY A 229 9.53 -1.08 -9.51
C GLY A 229 10.04 -0.88 -10.92
N VAL A 230 10.75 -1.87 -11.46
CA VAL A 230 11.06 -1.86 -12.88
C VAL A 230 9.76 -1.97 -13.69
N TRP A 231 8.91 -2.93 -13.29
CA TRP A 231 7.56 -3.13 -13.81
C TRP A 231 6.51 -2.94 -12.71
N SER A 232 5.24 -2.99 -13.07
CA SER A 232 4.12 -2.84 -12.12
C SER A 232 4.13 -3.88 -11.00
N ALA A 233 4.69 -5.07 -11.22
CA ALA A 233 4.87 -6.08 -10.17
C ALA A 233 5.78 -5.58 -9.04
N GLY A 234 6.90 -4.92 -9.38
CA GLY A 234 7.81 -4.30 -8.43
C GLY A 234 7.16 -3.15 -7.67
N VAL A 235 6.38 -2.30 -8.36
CA VAL A 235 5.62 -1.22 -7.73
C VAL A 235 4.60 -1.79 -6.73
N PHE A 236 3.83 -2.78 -7.13
CA PHE A 236 2.84 -3.41 -6.27
C PHE A 236 3.47 -4.09 -5.06
N ALA A 237 4.57 -4.82 -5.27
CA ALA A 237 5.31 -5.44 -4.17
C ALA A 237 5.89 -4.41 -3.20
N SER A 238 6.37 -3.25 -3.67
CA SER A 238 6.91 -2.19 -2.82
C SER A 238 5.86 -1.58 -1.88
N VAL A 239 4.59 -1.63 -2.27
CA VAL A 239 3.46 -1.34 -1.38
C VAL A 239 3.21 -2.51 -0.43
N ARG A 240 3.12 -3.73 -0.95
CA ARG A 240 2.71 -4.91 -0.18
C ARG A 240 3.69 -5.33 0.90
N VAL A 241 4.96 -5.01 0.79
CA VAL A 241 5.94 -5.29 1.87
C VAL A 241 5.50 -4.70 3.22
N LEU A 242 4.72 -3.60 3.22
CA LEU A 242 4.25 -2.91 4.42
C LEU A 242 2.72 -2.74 4.51
N THR A 243 1.96 -3.44 3.66
CA THR A 243 0.48 -3.45 3.73
C THR A 243 -0.09 -4.85 3.83
N HIS A 244 0.62 -5.87 3.33
CA HIS A 244 0.14 -7.25 3.28
C HIS A 244 -0.05 -7.85 4.67
N ALA A 245 -1.26 -8.32 4.96
CA ALA A 245 -1.68 -8.72 6.30
C ALA A 245 -0.76 -9.76 6.99
N ALA A 246 -0.18 -10.69 6.21
CA ALA A 246 0.63 -11.77 6.75
C ALA A 246 2.13 -11.43 6.92
N LEU A 247 2.63 -10.34 6.30
CA LEU A 247 4.08 -10.05 6.30
C LEU A 247 4.43 -8.63 6.74
N ARG A 248 3.45 -7.72 6.82
CA ARG A 248 3.73 -6.31 7.11
C ARG A 248 4.41 -6.11 8.47
N VAL A 249 3.96 -6.83 9.49
CA VAL A 249 4.48 -6.67 10.86
C VAL A 249 5.94 -7.11 10.91
N GLU A 250 6.23 -8.28 10.39
CA GLU A 250 7.59 -8.84 10.34
C GLU A 250 8.53 -8.01 9.48
N ASN A 251 8.04 -7.46 8.37
CA ASN A 251 8.82 -6.56 7.53
C ASN A 251 9.09 -5.21 8.21
N GLU A 252 8.09 -4.65 8.94
CA GLU A 252 8.28 -3.45 9.76
C GLU A 252 9.30 -3.68 10.88
N GLU A 253 9.21 -4.81 11.59
CA GLU A 253 10.17 -5.19 12.62
C GLU A 253 11.59 -5.32 12.05
N TYR A 254 11.73 -5.95 10.88
CA TYR A 254 12.99 -6.00 10.18
C TYR A 254 13.55 -4.59 9.90
N LEU A 255 12.75 -3.71 9.31
CA LEU A 255 13.18 -2.34 9.01
C LEU A 255 13.60 -1.57 10.28
N ARG A 256 12.84 -1.71 11.38
CA ARG A 256 13.17 -1.09 12.68
C ARG A 256 14.46 -1.64 13.28
N SER A 257 14.72 -2.93 13.11
CA SER A 257 15.95 -3.55 13.59
C SER A 257 17.17 -3.17 12.76
N ARG A 258 16.97 -2.97 11.45
CA ARG A 258 18.04 -2.70 10.48
C ARG A 258 18.42 -1.22 10.43
N PHE A 259 17.44 -0.31 10.53
CA PHE A 259 17.66 1.12 10.37
C PHE A 259 17.39 1.86 11.68
N SER A 260 18.34 2.68 12.10
CA SER A 260 18.20 3.52 13.29
C SER A 260 17.19 4.67 13.10
N ASP A 261 16.93 5.05 11.84
CA ASP A 261 15.98 6.10 11.47
C ASP A 261 15.12 5.67 10.30
N LEU A 262 13.84 5.36 10.59
CA LEU A 262 12.87 5.03 9.55
C LEU A 262 12.35 6.24 8.74
N ALA A 263 12.78 7.44 9.06
CA ALA A 263 12.52 8.60 8.23
C ALA A 263 13.50 8.75 7.06
N ASN A 264 14.64 8.01 7.09
CA ASN A 264 15.66 8.07 6.04
C ASN A 264 16.29 6.70 5.80
N PHE A 265 15.69 5.92 4.94
CA PHE A 265 16.22 4.60 4.54
C PHE A 265 15.77 4.23 3.13
N GLY A 266 16.37 3.21 2.58
CA GLY A 266 15.92 2.57 1.35
C GLY A 266 16.32 1.10 1.27
N VAL A 267 15.45 0.32 0.64
CA VAL A 267 15.63 -1.11 0.38
C VAL A 267 15.23 -1.42 -1.06
N LEU A 268 16.16 -2.01 -1.80
CA LEU A 268 15.93 -2.60 -3.10
C LEU A 268 15.80 -4.12 -2.93
N PHE A 269 14.80 -4.74 -3.51
CA PHE A 269 14.49 -6.16 -3.27
C PHE A 269 13.96 -6.86 -4.52
N ARG A 270 14.09 -8.19 -4.51
CA ARG A 270 13.54 -9.10 -5.52
C ARG A 270 12.06 -9.31 -5.31
N VAL A 271 11.34 -9.42 -6.40
CA VAL A 271 9.89 -9.66 -6.43
C VAL A 271 9.61 -10.86 -7.32
N ASN A 272 9.31 -12.00 -6.72
CA ASN A 272 8.91 -13.18 -7.49
C ASN A 272 7.51 -13.01 -8.07
N VAL A 273 7.36 -13.37 -9.34
CA VAL A 273 6.10 -13.36 -10.07
C VAL A 273 5.83 -14.76 -10.59
N ASN A 274 4.64 -15.31 -10.30
CA ASN A 274 4.24 -16.64 -10.74
C ASN A 274 2.88 -16.51 -11.44
N ASP A 275 2.80 -16.80 -12.71
CA ASP A 275 1.58 -16.69 -13.52
C ASP A 275 0.90 -15.31 -13.33
N GLY A 276 1.66 -14.23 -13.36
CA GLY A 276 1.18 -12.85 -13.13
C GLY A 276 0.86 -12.51 -11.66
N ILE A 277 0.97 -13.46 -10.75
CA ILE A 277 0.71 -13.24 -9.31
C ILE A 277 1.99 -12.77 -8.61
N VAL A 278 1.93 -11.60 -8.03
CA VAL A 278 3.05 -10.98 -7.29
C VAL A 278 3.16 -11.57 -5.90
N ALA A 279 4.27 -12.23 -5.60
CA ALA A 279 4.59 -12.69 -4.25
C ALA A 279 5.10 -11.51 -3.41
N THR A 280 4.48 -11.28 -2.24
CA THR A 280 4.95 -10.25 -1.30
C THR A 280 6.33 -10.65 -0.75
N PRO A 281 7.38 -9.82 -0.90
CA PRO A 281 8.70 -10.14 -0.37
C PRO A 281 8.72 -10.16 1.16
N ASP A 282 9.36 -11.18 1.73
CA ASP A 282 9.78 -11.21 3.12
C ASP A 282 11.17 -10.59 3.23
N LEU A 283 11.27 -9.40 3.80
CA LEU A 283 12.53 -8.65 3.91
C LEU A 283 13.51 -9.26 4.92
N ARG A 284 13.09 -10.19 5.78
CA ARG A 284 13.99 -10.92 6.70
C ARG A 284 14.91 -11.89 5.96
N ILE A 285 14.50 -12.31 4.77
CA ILE A 285 15.24 -13.27 3.95
C ILE A 285 16.31 -12.53 3.12
N ASP A 286 17.59 -12.77 3.43
CA ASP A 286 18.74 -12.09 2.79
C ASP A 286 18.70 -12.09 1.26
N LYS A 287 18.37 -13.23 0.65
CA LYS A 287 18.31 -13.34 -0.80
C LYS A 287 17.25 -12.46 -1.47
N ASN A 288 16.26 -12.02 -0.71
CA ASN A 288 15.23 -11.13 -1.24
C ASN A 288 15.71 -9.67 -1.29
N ARG A 289 16.71 -9.30 -0.49
CA ARG A 289 17.28 -7.96 -0.47
C ARG A 289 18.44 -7.87 -1.43
N LEU A 290 18.47 -6.83 -2.24
CA LEU A 290 19.49 -6.59 -3.26
C LEU A 290 20.46 -5.48 -2.83
N TYR A 291 19.92 -4.45 -2.19
CA TYR A 291 20.69 -3.29 -1.73
C TYR A 291 19.94 -2.54 -0.65
N GLU A 292 20.64 -2.05 0.37
CA GLU A 292 20.08 -1.32 1.50
C GLU A 292 20.96 -0.13 1.87
N TRP A 293 20.33 0.97 2.29
CA TRP A 293 21.03 2.15 2.81
C TRP A 293 20.16 2.92 3.82
N PRO A 294 20.80 3.70 4.77
CA PRO A 294 22.23 3.72 5.02
C PRO A 294 22.73 2.38 5.54
N GLU A 295 24.06 2.19 5.50
CA GLU A 295 24.71 0.99 6.01
C GLU A 295 24.57 0.81 7.52
#